data_96cca4e0e8f7534270e53c12ce9ac194
#
_entry.id   96cca4e0e8f7534270e53c12ce9ac194
#
_cell.length_a   1.000
_cell.length_b   1.000
_cell.length_c   1.000
_cell.angle_alpha   90.00
_cell.angle_beta   90.00
_cell.angle_gamma   90.00
#
_symmetry.space_group_name_H-M   'P 1'
#
loop_
_entity.id
_entity.type
_entity.pdbx_description
1 polymer ?
#
loop_
_entity_poly.entity_id
_entity_poly.type
_entity_poly.pdbx_seq_one_letter_code
_entity_poly.pdbx_strand_id
1 'polypeptide(L)'
;GSKLKHVVTLNEPNLPPLLTWVHMPEFVYELTAANLKAASEKAGVDNYRLSNVVRKDEFDAMGDGLEAAHIAARKAIRAAAPNVKLGLSIAIVDDRVVGDDSSLRDRKREEVYGRWLRLAKDDDFIGVQNYESVYYDGEHAIEPGPDVPRNGMGSAIDPTALEGAVRYAYEQAGVPVYVTEHGLSTTDDTQRAAFIKPALDGLQNAIADGVEVLGYTHWSLLDNFEWIFGYGPKFGLFDVNFETFERTAKPSAGVLAEIVKNNAV
;
A
#
# COMPACT_ATOMS: atom_id res chain seq x y z
N GLY A 1 -13.71 -3.89 -21.25
CA GLY A 1 -13.98 -4.94 -21.90
C GLY A 1 -13.98 -6.32 -21.26
N SER A 2 -14.31 -7.32 -22.07
CA SER A 2 -14.49 -8.72 -21.66
C SER A 2 -13.25 -9.41 -21.05
N LYS A 3 -12.08 -8.76 -21.12
CA LYS A 3 -10.82 -9.29 -20.57
C LYS A 3 -10.53 -8.83 -19.13
N LEU A 4 -11.21 -7.79 -18.65
CA LEU A 4 -11.02 -7.29 -17.29
C LEU A 4 -11.89 -8.09 -16.33
N LYS A 5 -11.29 -8.56 -15.25
CA LYS A 5 -11.97 -9.26 -14.15
C LYS A 5 -12.12 -8.36 -12.92
N HIS A 6 -11.11 -7.58 -12.61
CA HIS A 6 -11.04 -6.71 -11.46
C HIS A 6 -10.60 -5.29 -11.88
N VAL A 7 -11.12 -4.28 -11.22
CA VAL A 7 -10.78 -2.87 -11.41
C VAL A 7 -10.65 -2.19 -10.06
N VAL A 8 -9.60 -1.42 -9.89
CA VAL A 8 -9.39 -0.53 -8.74
C VAL A 8 -9.71 0.90 -9.18
N THR A 9 -10.58 1.57 -8.45
CA THR A 9 -11.02 2.94 -8.76
C THR A 9 -10.06 4.00 -8.25
N LEU A 10 -9.51 3.80 -7.05
CA LEU A 10 -8.56 4.67 -6.38
C LEU A 10 -7.36 3.86 -5.89
N ASN A 11 -6.18 4.41 -6.08
CA ASN A 11 -4.94 3.91 -5.53
C ASN A 11 -4.50 4.81 -4.36
N GLU A 12 -4.34 4.23 -3.18
CA GLU A 12 -3.83 4.89 -1.96
C GLU A 12 -4.50 6.23 -1.61
N PRO A 13 -5.83 6.34 -1.60
CA PRO A 13 -6.48 7.61 -1.25
C PRO A 13 -6.20 8.02 0.20
N ASN A 14 -5.72 7.10 1.02
CA ASN A 14 -5.34 7.29 2.42
C ASN A 14 -3.88 7.68 2.63
N LEU A 15 -3.06 7.80 1.57
CA LEU A 15 -1.63 8.08 1.70
C LEU A 15 -1.33 9.41 2.42
N PRO A 16 -2.01 10.55 2.14
CA PRO A 16 -1.71 11.80 2.85
C PRO A 16 -1.85 11.70 4.37
N PRO A 17 -2.96 11.21 4.96
CA PRO A 17 -3.01 11.01 6.41
C PRO A 17 -2.02 9.93 6.90
N LEU A 18 -1.77 8.85 6.15
CA LEU A 18 -0.79 7.84 6.53
C LEU A 18 0.60 8.44 6.71
N LEU A 19 1.04 9.30 5.80
CA LEU A 19 2.35 9.94 5.86
C LEU A 19 2.54 10.87 7.08
N THR A 20 1.46 11.30 7.75
CA THR A 20 1.59 12.05 9.01
C THR A 20 1.97 11.18 10.21
N TRP A 21 1.80 9.87 10.10
CA TRP A 21 2.18 8.88 11.11
C TRP A 21 3.56 8.29 10.88
N VAL A 22 4.18 8.64 9.75
CA VAL A 22 5.55 8.26 9.40
C VAL A 22 6.45 9.48 9.58
N HIS A 23 7.61 9.29 10.19
CA HIS A 23 8.58 10.38 10.33
C HIS A 23 9.24 10.67 8.98
N MET A 24 8.66 11.62 8.22
CA MET A 24 9.23 12.06 6.96
C MET A 24 10.31 13.12 7.18
N PRO A 25 11.41 13.08 6.42
CA PRO A 25 12.43 14.14 6.48
C PRO A 25 11.84 15.52 6.17
N GLU A 26 12.33 16.59 6.84
CA GLU A 26 11.83 17.96 6.69
C GLU A 26 11.78 18.44 5.23
N PHE A 27 12.78 18.10 4.44
CA PHE A 27 12.84 18.51 3.02
C PHE A 27 11.61 18.03 2.21
N VAL A 28 10.94 16.95 2.62
CA VAL A 28 9.74 16.43 1.93
C VAL A 28 8.57 17.41 2.10
N TYR A 29 8.41 17.97 3.29
CA TYR A 29 7.37 18.98 3.56
C TYR A 29 7.68 20.29 2.82
N GLU A 30 8.93 20.73 2.77
CA GLU A 30 9.36 21.91 2.02
C GLU A 30 9.12 21.71 0.51
N LEU A 31 9.49 20.55 -0.03
CA LEU A 31 9.26 20.21 -1.44
C LEU A 31 7.76 20.14 -1.77
N THR A 32 6.96 19.57 -0.89
CA THR A 32 5.49 19.53 -1.04
C THR A 32 4.92 20.95 -1.11
N ALA A 33 5.29 21.82 -0.20
CA ALA A 33 4.83 23.20 -0.18
C ALA A 33 5.26 23.98 -1.44
N ALA A 34 6.50 23.81 -1.89
CA ALA A 34 7.03 24.44 -3.11
C ALA A 34 6.28 23.95 -4.37
N ASN A 35 6.03 22.65 -4.47
CA ASN A 35 5.30 22.05 -5.59
C ASN A 35 3.85 22.54 -5.65
N LEU A 36 3.14 22.59 -4.52
CA LEU A 36 1.76 23.07 -4.44
C LEU A 36 1.68 24.57 -4.82
N LYS A 37 2.64 25.38 -4.36
CA LYS A 37 2.74 26.79 -4.75
C LYS A 37 2.93 26.96 -6.25
N ALA A 38 3.92 26.28 -6.83
CA ALA A 38 4.19 26.35 -8.27
C ALA A 38 3.01 25.85 -9.11
N ALA A 39 2.33 24.78 -8.68
CA ALA A 39 1.15 24.27 -9.34
C ALA A 39 -0.04 25.26 -9.27
N SER A 40 -0.25 25.91 -8.11
CA SER A 40 -1.27 26.96 -7.92
C SER A 40 -1.04 28.14 -8.85
N GLU A 41 0.18 28.67 -8.91
CA GLU A 41 0.58 29.76 -9.79
C GLU A 41 0.36 29.38 -11.27
N LYS A 42 0.77 28.17 -11.67
CA LYS A 42 0.61 27.69 -13.04
C LYS A 42 -0.84 27.49 -13.45
N ALA A 43 -1.67 27.01 -12.54
CA ALA A 43 -3.09 26.76 -12.78
C ALA A 43 -3.96 28.03 -12.63
N GLY A 44 -3.41 29.12 -12.07
CA GLY A 44 -4.17 30.35 -11.81
C GLY A 44 -5.23 30.19 -10.72
N VAL A 45 -4.95 29.34 -9.70
CA VAL A 45 -5.85 29.09 -8.56
C VAL A 45 -5.11 29.35 -7.25
N ASP A 46 -5.84 29.70 -6.20
CA ASP A 46 -5.23 29.98 -4.90
C ASP A 46 -4.65 28.72 -4.27
N ASN A 47 -5.33 27.59 -4.42
CA ASN A 47 -4.97 26.31 -3.84
C ASN A 47 -5.11 25.18 -4.84
N TYR A 48 -3.97 24.70 -5.35
CA TYR A 48 -3.92 23.48 -6.14
C TYR A 48 -3.90 22.26 -5.22
N ARG A 49 -4.67 21.22 -5.57
CA ARG A 49 -4.72 19.94 -4.82
C ARG A 49 -4.44 18.78 -5.74
N LEU A 50 -3.68 17.83 -5.24
CA LEU A 50 -3.45 16.52 -5.83
C LEU A 50 -3.76 15.44 -4.79
N SER A 51 -4.22 14.27 -5.23
CA SER A 51 -4.65 13.18 -4.33
C SER A 51 -3.60 12.78 -3.28
N ASN A 52 -2.31 12.79 -3.65
CA ASN A 52 -1.21 12.39 -2.77
C ASN A 52 -0.29 13.55 -2.34
N VAL A 53 -0.62 14.77 -2.76
CA VAL A 53 0.13 15.99 -2.40
C VAL A 53 -0.87 17.06 -2.01
N VAL A 54 -1.18 17.13 -0.73
CA VAL A 54 -2.22 17.99 -0.17
C VAL A 54 -1.80 18.48 1.21
N ARG A 55 -2.26 19.68 1.60
CA ARG A 55 -1.98 20.21 2.94
C ARG A 55 -2.82 19.47 3.98
N LYS A 56 -2.30 19.37 5.20
CA LYS A 56 -2.96 18.67 6.31
C LYS A 56 -4.35 19.19 6.63
N ASP A 57 -4.54 20.51 6.54
CA ASP A 57 -5.83 21.17 6.77
C ASP A 57 -6.87 20.91 5.66
N GLU A 58 -6.47 20.24 4.57
CA GLU A 58 -7.32 19.90 3.44
C GLU A 58 -7.59 18.39 3.30
N PHE A 59 -7.13 17.55 4.23
CA PHE A 59 -7.29 16.08 4.15
C PHE A 59 -8.75 15.67 4.08
N ASP A 60 -9.62 16.27 4.88
CA ASP A 60 -11.06 15.94 4.90
C ASP A 60 -11.72 16.32 3.56
N ALA A 61 -11.47 17.54 3.06
CA ALA A 61 -12.01 17.98 1.78
C ALA A 61 -11.52 17.14 0.61
N MET A 62 -10.25 16.70 0.64
CA MET A 62 -9.69 15.78 -0.34
C MET A 62 -10.36 14.41 -0.22
N GLY A 63 -10.49 13.90 0.99
CA GLY A 63 -11.15 12.62 1.28
C GLY A 63 -12.59 12.59 0.77
N ASP A 64 -13.36 13.64 1.02
CA ASP A 64 -14.74 13.78 0.53
C ASP A 64 -14.82 13.78 -1.00
N GLY A 65 -13.90 14.50 -1.66
CA GLY A 65 -13.81 14.51 -3.11
C GLY A 65 -13.46 13.15 -3.71
N LEU A 66 -12.51 12.42 -3.11
CA LEU A 66 -12.10 11.09 -3.57
C LEU A 66 -13.20 10.04 -3.30
N GLU A 67 -13.90 10.12 -2.16
CA GLU A 67 -15.05 9.27 -1.86
C GLU A 67 -16.17 9.48 -2.89
N ALA A 68 -16.51 10.72 -3.19
CA ALA A 68 -17.50 11.05 -4.22
C ALA A 68 -17.09 10.56 -5.61
N ALA A 69 -15.79 10.67 -5.95
CA ALA A 69 -15.24 10.18 -7.22
C ALA A 69 -15.32 8.65 -7.30
N HIS A 70 -14.99 7.92 -6.22
CA HIS A 70 -15.12 6.47 -6.13
C HIS A 70 -16.58 6.03 -6.33
N ILE A 71 -17.53 6.64 -5.63
CA ILE A 71 -18.96 6.31 -5.75
C ILE A 71 -19.46 6.53 -7.19
N ALA A 72 -19.06 7.65 -7.82
CA ALA A 72 -19.41 7.93 -9.20
C ALA A 72 -18.79 6.92 -10.19
N ALA A 73 -17.50 6.59 -9.99
CA ALA A 73 -16.80 5.59 -10.80
C ALA A 73 -17.42 4.19 -10.64
N ARG A 74 -17.74 3.77 -9.40
CA ARG A 74 -18.44 2.51 -9.13
C ARG A 74 -19.76 2.40 -9.90
N LYS A 75 -20.57 3.45 -9.86
CA LYS A 75 -21.84 3.51 -10.60
C LYS A 75 -21.62 3.39 -12.11
N ALA A 76 -20.66 4.13 -12.65
CA ALA A 76 -20.36 4.13 -14.09
C ALA A 76 -19.80 2.78 -14.56
N ILE A 77 -18.88 2.18 -13.80
CA ILE A 77 -18.28 0.87 -14.13
C ILE A 77 -19.34 -0.23 -14.08
N ARG A 78 -20.18 -0.28 -13.03
CA ARG A 78 -21.27 -1.26 -12.95
C ARG A 78 -22.25 -1.16 -14.11
N ALA A 79 -22.54 0.05 -14.58
CA ALA A 79 -23.41 0.25 -15.76
C ALA A 79 -22.74 -0.20 -17.06
N ALA A 80 -21.44 0.06 -17.24
CA ALA A 80 -20.72 -0.25 -18.48
C ALA A 80 -20.20 -1.69 -18.56
N ALA A 81 -19.90 -2.30 -17.42
CA ALA A 81 -19.27 -3.62 -17.31
C ALA A 81 -19.74 -4.38 -16.04
N PRO A 82 -21.02 -4.84 -16.01
CA PRO A 82 -21.65 -5.39 -14.80
C PRO A 82 -20.98 -6.66 -14.24
N ASN A 83 -20.16 -7.34 -15.03
CA ASN A 83 -19.45 -8.56 -14.61
C ASN A 83 -18.03 -8.30 -14.08
N VAL A 84 -17.57 -7.04 -14.11
CA VAL A 84 -16.26 -6.68 -13.59
C VAL A 84 -16.37 -6.42 -12.10
N LYS A 85 -15.53 -7.09 -11.31
CA LYS A 85 -15.40 -6.85 -9.88
C LYS A 85 -14.66 -5.54 -9.66
N LEU A 86 -15.16 -4.71 -8.77
CA LEU A 86 -14.53 -3.43 -8.48
C LEU A 86 -14.29 -3.22 -6.99
N GLY A 87 -13.26 -2.48 -6.67
CA GLY A 87 -12.90 -2.05 -5.33
C GLY A 87 -12.05 -0.80 -5.36
N LEU A 88 -11.59 -0.39 -4.21
CA LEU A 88 -10.52 0.60 -4.05
C LEU A 88 -9.31 -0.07 -3.39
N SER A 89 -8.12 0.53 -3.51
CA SER A 89 -6.90 0.00 -2.91
C SER A 89 -6.29 1.00 -1.94
N ILE A 90 -5.96 0.55 -0.74
CA ILE A 90 -5.38 1.39 0.33
C ILE A 90 -4.06 0.82 0.83
N ALA A 91 -3.17 1.72 1.22
CA ALA A 91 -1.95 1.37 1.94
C ALA A 91 -2.30 1.05 3.40
N ILE A 92 -1.97 -0.15 3.86
CA ILE A 92 -2.19 -0.59 5.24
C ILE A 92 -0.87 -1.05 5.85
N VAL A 93 -0.43 -0.36 6.87
CA VAL A 93 0.62 -0.83 7.78
C VAL A 93 0.00 -1.85 8.73
N ASP A 94 0.70 -2.94 9.03
CA ASP A 94 0.26 -3.86 10.08
C ASP A 94 0.57 -3.24 11.45
N ASP A 95 -0.42 -2.54 11.99
CA ASP A 95 -0.31 -1.83 13.27
C ASP A 95 -0.55 -2.79 14.43
N ARG A 96 0.48 -2.99 15.25
CA ARG A 96 0.48 -3.93 16.38
C ARG A 96 0.59 -3.21 17.72
N VAL A 97 0.15 -3.85 18.79
CA VAL A 97 0.24 -3.29 20.15
C VAL A 97 1.21 -4.11 20.98
N VAL A 98 2.01 -3.41 21.78
CA VAL A 98 2.82 -3.98 22.87
C VAL A 98 2.20 -3.55 24.19
N GLY A 99 1.83 -4.50 25.04
CA GLY A 99 1.07 -4.24 26.27
C GLY A 99 -0.44 -4.20 26.02
N ASP A 100 -1.16 -3.52 26.90
CA ASP A 100 -2.63 -3.57 26.94
C ASP A 100 -3.32 -2.31 26.38
N ASP A 101 -2.57 -1.22 26.13
CA ASP A 101 -3.13 0.03 25.62
C ASP A 101 -3.05 0.11 24.10
N SER A 102 -4.22 -0.02 23.46
CA SER A 102 -4.37 0.06 22.00
C SER A 102 -4.76 1.45 21.48
N SER A 103 -4.91 2.43 22.36
CA SER A 103 -5.54 3.72 22.04
C SER A 103 -4.87 4.46 20.87
N LEU A 104 -3.54 4.50 20.83
CA LEU A 104 -2.79 5.17 19.77
C LEU A 104 -2.93 4.44 18.43
N ARG A 105 -2.79 3.11 18.43
CA ARG A 105 -3.01 2.27 17.24
C ARG A 105 -4.43 2.46 16.69
N ASP A 106 -5.43 2.40 17.56
CA ASP A 106 -6.84 2.47 17.16
C ASP A 106 -7.19 3.86 16.61
N ARG A 107 -6.63 4.92 17.18
CA ARG A 107 -6.72 6.27 16.64
C ARG A 107 -6.12 6.36 15.24
N LYS A 108 -4.89 5.85 15.04
CA LYS A 108 -4.26 5.81 13.71
C LYS A 108 -5.14 5.08 12.71
N ARG A 109 -5.61 3.89 13.06
CA ARG A 109 -6.44 3.06 12.19
C ARG A 109 -7.72 3.77 11.76
N GLU A 110 -8.38 4.47 12.69
CA GLU A 110 -9.57 5.27 12.36
C GLU A 110 -9.24 6.47 11.46
N GLU A 111 -8.20 7.24 11.79
CA GLU A 111 -7.79 8.42 11.03
C GLU A 111 -7.33 8.07 9.60
N VAL A 112 -6.63 6.95 9.43
CA VAL A 112 -5.98 6.59 8.15
C VAL A 112 -6.82 5.66 7.30
N TYR A 113 -7.46 4.65 7.91
CA TYR A 113 -8.14 3.57 7.18
C TYR A 113 -9.66 3.59 7.31
N GLY A 114 -10.19 4.10 8.44
CA GLY A 114 -11.59 3.95 8.83
C GLY A 114 -12.58 4.35 7.75
N ARG A 115 -12.42 5.54 7.14
CA ARG A 115 -13.26 6.04 6.04
C ARG A 115 -13.29 5.03 4.87
N TRP A 116 -12.13 4.59 4.43
CA TRP A 116 -11.97 3.78 3.23
C TRP A 116 -12.46 2.34 3.42
N LEU A 117 -12.23 1.76 4.59
CA LEU A 117 -12.76 0.44 4.95
C LEU A 117 -14.28 0.44 5.05
N ARG A 118 -14.89 1.53 5.55
CA ARG A 118 -16.34 1.69 5.54
C ARG A 118 -16.90 1.83 4.12
N LEU A 119 -16.22 2.60 3.25
CA LEU A 119 -16.62 2.80 1.87
C LEU A 119 -16.55 1.51 1.04
N ALA A 120 -15.55 0.66 1.32
CA ALA A 120 -15.35 -0.61 0.65
C ALA A 120 -16.45 -1.67 0.94
N LYS A 121 -17.27 -1.48 1.98
CA LYS A 121 -18.38 -2.40 2.30
C LYS A 121 -19.40 -2.57 1.16
N ASP A 122 -19.50 -1.57 0.29
CA ASP A 122 -20.38 -1.59 -0.87
C ASP A 122 -19.66 -2.04 -2.16
N ASP A 123 -18.37 -2.39 -2.08
CA ASP A 123 -17.57 -2.86 -3.21
C ASP A 123 -17.56 -4.39 -3.31
N ASP A 124 -16.95 -4.91 -4.36
CA ASP A 124 -16.79 -6.36 -4.54
C ASP A 124 -15.54 -6.90 -3.83
N PHE A 125 -14.59 -6.02 -3.47
CA PHE A 125 -13.37 -6.34 -2.73
C PHE A 125 -12.69 -5.07 -2.20
N ILE A 126 -11.79 -5.24 -1.23
CA ILE A 126 -10.82 -4.22 -0.81
C ILE A 126 -9.42 -4.59 -1.29
N GLY A 127 -8.72 -3.64 -1.93
CA GLY A 127 -7.30 -3.77 -2.26
C GLY A 127 -6.43 -3.42 -1.06
N VAL A 128 -5.48 -4.27 -0.73
CA VAL A 128 -4.51 -4.07 0.35
C VAL A 128 -3.11 -3.93 -0.22
N GLN A 129 -2.42 -2.88 0.21
CA GLN A 129 -1.00 -2.67 -0.06
C GLN A 129 -0.28 -2.66 1.28
N ASN A 130 0.66 -3.58 1.47
CA ASN A 130 1.42 -3.70 2.72
C ASN A 130 2.91 -3.84 2.46
N TYR A 131 3.72 -3.09 3.19
CA TYR A 131 5.17 -3.09 3.09
C TYR A 131 5.87 -3.21 4.44
N GLU A 132 5.13 -3.01 5.55
CA GLU A 132 5.73 -2.94 6.89
C GLU A 132 4.73 -3.21 8.01
N SER A 133 5.28 -3.43 9.20
CA SER A 133 4.55 -3.40 10.47
C SER A 133 5.09 -2.30 11.38
N VAL A 134 4.23 -1.77 12.25
CA VAL A 134 4.61 -0.81 13.29
C VAL A 134 3.99 -1.23 14.63
N TYR A 135 4.78 -1.13 15.68
CA TYR A 135 4.36 -1.44 17.04
C TYR A 135 4.05 -0.16 17.82
N TYR A 136 3.05 -0.21 18.69
CA TYR A 136 2.59 0.90 19.53
C TYR A 136 2.49 0.46 20.99
N ASP A 137 2.83 1.36 21.94
CA ASP A 137 2.70 1.13 23.38
C ASP A 137 1.57 1.95 24.04
N GLY A 138 0.70 2.55 23.24
CA GLY A 138 -0.38 3.46 23.69
C GLY A 138 0.00 4.94 23.61
N GLU A 139 1.24 5.30 23.77
CA GLU A 139 1.72 6.69 23.71
C GLU A 139 2.57 6.98 22.46
N HIS A 140 3.37 5.99 22.02
CA HIS A 140 4.36 6.16 20.95
C HIS A 140 4.34 4.99 19.97
N ALA A 141 4.78 5.27 18.74
CA ALA A 141 5.27 4.23 17.84
C ALA A 141 6.64 3.76 18.33
N ILE A 142 6.81 2.46 18.46
CA ILE A 142 8.05 1.85 18.96
C ILE A 142 9.03 1.68 17.80
N GLU A 143 10.17 2.35 17.90
CA GLU A 143 11.24 2.20 16.91
C GLU A 143 11.85 0.78 16.98
N PRO A 144 12.05 0.12 15.84
CA PRO A 144 12.76 -1.15 15.79
C PRO A 144 14.17 -1.01 16.35
N GLY A 145 14.59 -2.02 17.13
CA GLY A 145 15.94 -2.05 17.72
C GLY A 145 17.05 -1.95 16.65
N PRO A 146 18.29 -1.61 17.08
CA PRO A 146 19.41 -1.38 16.16
C PRO A 146 19.82 -2.64 15.36
N ASP A 147 19.55 -3.82 15.89
CA ASP A 147 19.89 -5.10 15.25
C ASP A 147 18.80 -5.63 14.31
N VAL A 148 17.65 -4.95 14.20
CA VAL A 148 16.56 -5.34 13.31
C VAL A 148 16.91 -4.95 11.87
N PRO A 149 16.93 -5.91 10.92
CA PRO A 149 17.18 -5.59 9.50
C PRO A 149 16.18 -4.58 8.98
N ARG A 150 16.66 -3.60 8.23
CA ARG A 150 15.83 -2.55 7.64
C ARG A 150 15.86 -2.63 6.12
N ASN A 151 14.75 -2.29 5.51
CA ASN A 151 14.64 -2.17 4.07
C ASN A 151 15.25 -0.85 3.56
N GLY A 152 15.29 -0.68 2.25
CA GLY A 152 15.85 0.52 1.61
C GLY A 152 15.10 1.83 1.91
N MET A 153 13.90 1.76 2.52
CA MET A 153 13.10 2.91 2.95
C MET A 153 13.24 3.19 4.47
N GLY A 154 14.02 2.37 5.19
CA GLY A 154 14.29 2.52 6.62
C GLY A 154 13.39 1.72 7.55
N SER A 155 12.33 1.11 7.07
CA SER A 155 11.40 0.29 7.86
C SER A 155 11.99 -1.09 8.18
N ALA A 156 11.55 -1.69 9.29
CA ALA A 156 11.91 -3.06 9.63
C ALA A 156 11.44 -4.05 8.55
N ILE A 157 12.27 -5.03 8.24
CA ILE A 157 11.90 -6.13 7.35
C ILE A 157 11.09 -7.14 8.17
N ASP A 158 9.78 -7.18 7.96
CA ASP A 158 8.86 -8.08 8.65
C ASP A 158 7.93 -8.78 7.65
N PRO A 159 8.23 -10.01 7.24
CA PRO A 159 7.38 -10.74 6.30
C PRO A 159 6.00 -11.11 6.88
N THR A 160 5.82 -11.05 8.20
CA THR A 160 4.53 -11.39 8.84
C THR A 160 3.51 -10.24 8.77
N ALA A 161 3.93 -9.05 8.36
CA ALA A 161 3.08 -7.87 8.27
C ALA A 161 1.92 -8.02 7.26
N LEU A 162 2.14 -8.76 6.17
CA LEU A 162 1.11 -8.98 5.15
C LEU A 162 -0.11 -9.68 5.73
N GLU A 163 0.10 -10.74 6.52
CA GLU A 163 -0.99 -11.48 7.16
C GLU A 163 -1.84 -10.59 8.05
N GLY A 164 -1.20 -9.79 8.93
CA GLY A 164 -1.88 -8.88 9.84
C GLY A 164 -2.70 -7.82 9.11
N ALA A 165 -2.14 -7.20 8.08
CA ALA A 165 -2.83 -6.19 7.27
C ALA A 165 -4.04 -6.76 6.52
N VAL A 166 -3.92 -7.96 5.94
CA VAL A 166 -4.99 -8.65 5.23
C VAL A 166 -6.14 -9.05 6.17
N ARG A 167 -5.83 -9.63 7.32
CA ARG A 167 -6.83 -9.98 8.33
C ARG A 167 -7.59 -8.75 8.82
N TYR A 168 -6.87 -7.67 9.15
CA TYR A 168 -7.49 -6.43 9.59
C TYR A 168 -8.42 -5.84 8.52
N ALA A 169 -7.99 -5.78 7.27
CA ALA A 169 -8.81 -5.26 6.18
C ALA A 169 -10.08 -6.09 5.98
N TYR A 170 -9.96 -7.42 5.99
CA TYR A 170 -11.08 -8.34 5.86
C TYR A 170 -12.11 -8.18 6.98
N GLU A 171 -11.65 -8.13 8.24
CA GLU A 171 -12.52 -7.92 9.40
C GLU A 171 -13.29 -6.60 9.33
N GLN A 172 -12.62 -5.51 8.93
CA GLN A 172 -13.23 -4.18 8.97
C GLN A 172 -14.12 -3.89 7.76
N ALA A 173 -13.72 -4.32 6.57
CA ALA A 173 -14.48 -4.09 5.35
C ALA A 173 -15.60 -5.12 5.13
N GLY A 174 -15.43 -6.36 5.60
CA GLY A 174 -16.42 -7.42 5.43
C GLY A 174 -16.62 -7.87 3.98
N VAL A 175 -15.62 -7.62 3.12
CA VAL A 175 -15.59 -8.02 1.70
C VAL A 175 -14.26 -8.72 1.40
N PRO A 176 -14.18 -9.52 0.32
CA PRO A 176 -12.93 -10.17 -0.09
C PRO A 176 -11.75 -9.20 -0.19
N VAL A 177 -10.54 -9.70 0.04
CA VAL A 177 -9.29 -8.92 -0.07
C VAL A 177 -8.55 -9.27 -1.36
N TYR A 178 -8.03 -8.26 -2.05
CA TYR A 178 -7.02 -8.43 -3.10
C TYR A 178 -5.72 -7.78 -2.64
N VAL A 179 -4.64 -8.53 -2.50
CA VAL A 179 -3.31 -7.94 -2.24
C VAL A 179 -2.85 -7.28 -3.53
N THR A 180 -3.08 -5.98 -3.64
CA THR A 180 -2.79 -5.19 -4.84
C THR A 180 -1.33 -4.78 -4.91
N GLU A 181 -0.67 -4.65 -3.76
CA GLU A 181 0.77 -4.43 -3.66
C GLU A 181 1.35 -5.04 -2.38
N HIS A 182 2.51 -5.66 -2.53
CA HIS A 182 3.34 -6.12 -1.41
C HIS A 182 4.76 -6.35 -1.91
N GLY A 183 5.77 -5.88 -1.18
CA GLY A 183 7.14 -6.01 -1.62
C GLY A 183 8.16 -5.49 -0.62
N LEU A 184 9.42 -5.51 -1.04
CA LEU A 184 10.55 -5.09 -0.24
C LEU A 184 11.52 -4.23 -1.06
N SER A 185 11.79 -3.00 -0.60
CA SER A 185 12.86 -2.18 -1.15
C SER A 185 14.20 -2.65 -0.60
N THR A 186 15.07 -3.18 -1.45
CA THR A 186 16.43 -3.55 -1.06
C THR A 186 17.34 -3.65 -2.28
N THR A 187 18.62 -3.28 -2.11
CA THR A 187 19.68 -3.52 -3.10
C THR A 187 20.27 -4.93 -2.96
N ASP A 188 20.06 -5.60 -1.84
CA ASP A 188 20.42 -7.00 -1.61
C ASP A 188 19.24 -7.91 -1.88
N ASP A 189 19.17 -8.48 -3.08
CA ASP A 189 18.06 -9.34 -3.49
C ASP A 189 17.96 -10.66 -2.71
N THR A 190 18.99 -11.05 -1.97
CA THR A 190 18.89 -12.22 -1.07
C THR A 190 17.90 -11.97 0.06
N GLN A 191 17.78 -10.72 0.53
CA GLN A 191 16.77 -10.33 1.51
C GLN A 191 15.36 -10.44 0.92
N ARG A 192 15.16 -9.96 -0.32
CA ARG A 192 13.86 -10.07 -1.00
C ARG A 192 13.48 -11.51 -1.26
N ALA A 193 14.42 -12.33 -1.73
CA ALA A 193 14.20 -13.76 -1.94
C ALA A 193 13.79 -14.48 -0.64
N ALA A 194 14.42 -14.14 0.48
CA ALA A 194 14.09 -14.69 1.80
C ALA A 194 12.76 -14.16 2.37
N PHE A 195 12.34 -12.95 1.96
CA PHE A 195 11.12 -12.28 2.43
C PHE A 195 9.83 -12.86 1.80
N ILE A 196 9.86 -13.23 0.51
CA ILE A 196 8.66 -13.58 -0.27
C ILE A 196 7.94 -14.79 0.32
N LYS A 197 8.66 -15.90 0.55
CA LYS A 197 8.01 -17.12 1.00
C LYS A 197 7.33 -16.99 2.37
N PRO A 198 7.98 -16.50 3.44
CA PRO A 198 7.32 -16.31 4.73
C PRO A 198 6.11 -15.37 4.69
N ALA A 199 6.15 -14.34 3.85
CA ALA A 199 5.01 -13.45 3.69
C ALA A 199 3.80 -14.14 3.04
N LEU A 200 4.04 -14.99 2.04
CA LEU A 200 2.98 -15.75 1.38
C LEU A 200 2.53 -16.95 2.23
N ASP A 201 3.39 -17.54 3.07
CA ASP A 201 2.98 -18.51 4.10
C ASP A 201 1.94 -17.88 5.05
N GLY A 202 2.18 -16.63 5.52
CA GLY A 202 1.22 -15.88 6.33
C GLY A 202 -0.09 -15.61 5.61
N LEU A 203 -0.04 -15.26 4.31
CA LEU A 203 -1.24 -15.09 3.51
C LEU A 203 -2.03 -16.41 3.37
N GLN A 204 -1.34 -17.53 3.21
CA GLN A 204 -1.94 -18.85 3.16
C GLN A 204 -2.60 -19.22 4.50
N ASN A 205 -1.99 -18.88 5.64
CA ASN A 205 -2.61 -19.05 6.96
C ASN A 205 -3.92 -18.25 7.07
N ALA A 206 -3.93 -17.00 6.62
CA ALA A 206 -5.15 -16.19 6.61
C ALA A 206 -6.27 -16.87 5.78
N ILE A 207 -5.93 -17.40 4.60
CA ILE A 207 -6.88 -18.14 3.74
C ILE A 207 -7.40 -19.40 4.45
N ALA A 208 -6.51 -20.16 5.08
CA ALA A 208 -6.89 -21.36 5.82
C ALA A 208 -7.85 -21.09 6.99
N ASP A 209 -7.74 -19.90 7.60
CA ASP A 209 -8.62 -19.43 8.67
C ASP A 209 -9.92 -18.78 8.14
N GLY A 210 -10.16 -18.80 6.83
CA GLY A 210 -11.41 -18.36 6.21
C GLY A 210 -11.40 -16.92 5.68
N VAL A 211 -10.25 -16.24 5.60
CA VAL A 211 -10.16 -14.95 4.92
C VAL A 211 -10.27 -15.17 3.41
N GLU A 212 -11.21 -14.51 2.75
CA GLU A 212 -11.37 -14.62 1.31
C GLU A 212 -10.36 -13.70 0.60
N VAL A 213 -9.30 -14.30 0.02
CA VAL A 213 -8.26 -13.61 -0.74
C VAL A 213 -8.40 -13.93 -2.22
N LEU A 214 -8.63 -12.90 -3.05
CA LEU A 214 -8.87 -13.02 -4.49
C LEU A 214 -7.58 -13.14 -5.32
N GLY A 215 -6.47 -12.63 -4.81
CA GLY A 215 -5.20 -12.64 -5.52
C GLY A 215 -4.10 -11.87 -4.81
N TYR A 216 -2.90 -11.99 -5.37
CA TYR A 216 -1.69 -11.34 -4.89
C TYR A 216 -0.91 -10.72 -6.05
N THR A 217 -0.48 -9.48 -5.87
CA THR A 217 0.40 -8.77 -6.80
C THR A 217 1.64 -8.28 -6.06
N HIS A 218 2.81 -8.69 -6.55
CA HIS A 218 4.08 -8.24 -5.98
C HIS A 218 4.47 -6.85 -6.51
N TRP A 219 4.85 -5.95 -5.63
CA TRP A 219 5.46 -4.68 -5.98
C TRP A 219 6.98 -4.77 -5.86
N SER A 220 7.72 -4.79 -6.99
CA SER A 220 7.21 -4.65 -8.35
C SER A 220 7.89 -5.65 -9.29
N LEU A 221 7.36 -5.79 -10.49
CA LEU A 221 8.01 -6.64 -11.51
C LEU A 221 9.37 -6.07 -11.92
N LEU A 222 9.45 -4.76 -12.14
CA LEU A 222 10.63 -4.07 -12.63
C LEU A 222 11.07 -3.01 -11.62
N ASP A 223 12.38 -2.78 -11.47
CA ASP A 223 12.85 -1.56 -10.85
C ASP A 223 12.29 -0.36 -11.61
N ASN A 224 11.81 0.65 -10.89
CA ASN A 224 11.09 1.78 -11.47
C ASN A 224 11.43 3.10 -10.78
N PHE A 225 10.74 4.17 -11.16
CA PHE A 225 10.87 5.50 -10.59
C PHE A 225 9.99 5.60 -9.34
N GLU A 226 10.62 5.74 -8.17
CA GLU A 226 9.94 5.80 -6.86
C GLU A 226 9.70 7.27 -6.44
N TRP A 227 8.86 7.96 -7.20
CA TRP A 227 8.41 9.33 -6.91
C TRP A 227 9.55 10.28 -6.52
N ILE A 228 9.49 10.89 -5.34
CA ILE A 228 10.52 11.83 -4.83
C ILE A 228 11.89 11.18 -4.60
N PHE A 229 11.96 9.86 -4.48
CA PHE A 229 13.21 9.12 -4.28
C PHE A 229 13.89 8.72 -5.61
N GLY A 230 13.25 9.00 -6.75
CA GLY A 230 13.79 8.73 -8.07
C GLY A 230 14.02 7.23 -8.32
N TYR A 231 15.16 6.90 -8.91
CA TYR A 231 15.55 5.52 -9.22
C TYR A 231 16.38 4.84 -8.10
N GLY A 232 16.47 5.47 -6.92
CA GLY A 232 17.24 4.95 -5.78
C GLY A 232 16.67 3.67 -5.18
N PRO A 233 15.41 3.64 -4.73
CA PRO A 233 14.79 2.44 -4.20
C PRO A 233 14.67 1.33 -5.24
N LYS A 234 14.91 0.09 -4.79
CA LYS A 234 14.90 -1.10 -5.64
C LYS A 234 13.85 -2.10 -5.15
N PHE A 235 12.68 -2.09 -5.78
CA PHE A 235 11.58 -3.01 -5.48
C PHE A 235 11.45 -4.15 -6.48
N GLY A 236 12.04 -3.99 -7.68
CA GLY A 236 11.85 -4.91 -8.80
C GLY A 236 12.35 -6.32 -8.56
N LEU A 237 11.59 -7.30 -9.06
CA LEU A 237 12.07 -8.67 -9.27
C LEU A 237 13.07 -8.74 -10.43
N PHE A 238 13.04 -7.75 -11.30
CA PHE A 238 14.00 -7.57 -12.39
C PHE A 238 14.72 -6.25 -12.22
N ASP A 239 16.03 -6.26 -12.36
CA ASP A 239 16.81 -5.05 -12.54
C ASP A 239 16.55 -4.43 -13.91
N VAL A 240 16.61 -3.10 -14.01
CA VAL A 240 16.42 -2.36 -15.25
C VAL A 240 17.59 -1.43 -15.48
N ASN A 241 18.26 -1.59 -16.61
CA ASN A 241 19.19 -0.61 -17.13
C ASN A 241 18.38 0.54 -17.78
N PHE A 242 18.30 1.69 -17.14
CA PHE A 242 17.47 2.81 -17.62
C PHE A 242 18.02 3.54 -18.86
N GLU A 243 19.20 3.18 -19.35
CA GLU A 243 19.75 3.70 -20.61
C GLU A 243 19.38 2.77 -21.79
N THR A 244 19.52 1.44 -21.60
CA THR A 244 19.28 0.45 -22.64
C THR A 244 17.91 -0.22 -22.56
N PHE A 245 17.21 -0.07 -21.42
CA PHE A 245 15.99 -0.77 -21.05
C PHE A 245 16.12 -2.30 -21.00
N GLU A 246 17.33 -2.81 -20.89
CA GLU A 246 17.60 -4.22 -20.65
C GLU A 246 17.08 -4.59 -19.24
N ARG A 247 16.49 -5.79 -19.14
CA ARG A 247 15.90 -6.31 -17.92
C ARG A 247 16.58 -7.61 -17.53
N THR A 248 17.10 -7.67 -16.33
CA THR A 248 17.79 -8.85 -15.80
C THR A 248 17.04 -9.43 -14.62
N ALA A 249 16.66 -10.70 -14.68
CA ALA A 249 15.96 -11.36 -13.56
C ALA A 249 16.88 -11.45 -12.34
N LYS A 250 16.33 -11.08 -11.18
CA LYS A 250 16.98 -11.26 -9.88
C LYS A 250 16.60 -12.62 -9.27
N PRO A 251 17.36 -13.17 -8.31
CA PRO A 251 17.02 -14.42 -7.62
C PRO A 251 15.59 -14.48 -7.08
N SER A 252 15.07 -13.38 -6.54
CA SER A 252 13.70 -13.28 -6.02
C SER A 252 12.62 -13.53 -7.07
N ALA A 253 12.89 -13.24 -8.35
CA ALA A 253 11.98 -13.57 -9.45
C ALA A 253 11.79 -15.08 -9.59
N GLY A 254 12.87 -15.86 -9.41
CA GLY A 254 12.81 -17.32 -9.40
C GLY A 254 11.97 -17.86 -8.26
N VAL A 255 12.13 -17.31 -7.04
CA VAL A 255 11.34 -17.71 -5.87
C VAL A 255 9.85 -17.50 -6.09
N LEU A 256 9.44 -16.31 -6.55
CA LEU A 256 8.03 -16.05 -6.82
C LEU A 256 7.49 -16.90 -7.98
N ALA A 257 8.29 -17.11 -9.03
CA ALA A 257 7.90 -17.93 -10.16
C ALA A 257 7.61 -19.38 -9.77
N GLU A 258 8.41 -19.97 -8.88
CA GLU A 258 8.17 -21.33 -8.36
C GLU A 258 6.87 -21.40 -7.54
N ILE A 259 6.61 -20.43 -6.69
CA ILE A 259 5.36 -20.36 -5.93
C ILE A 259 4.15 -20.26 -6.87
N VAL A 260 4.20 -19.38 -7.86
CA VAL A 260 3.13 -19.20 -8.84
C VAL A 260 2.90 -20.46 -9.67
N LYS A 261 3.98 -21.12 -10.11
CA LYS A 261 3.91 -22.35 -10.90
C LYS A 261 3.27 -23.51 -10.13
N ASN A 262 3.58 -23.62 -8.85
CA ASN A 262 3.07 -24.68 -8.00
C ASN A 262 1.69 -24.35 -7.44
N ASN A 263 1.25 -23.10 -7.54
CA ASN A 263 0.07 -22.53 -6.88
C ASN A 263 0.04 -22.87 -5.36
N ALA A 264 1.22 -22.90 -4.75
CA ALA A 264 1.47 -23.21 -3.34
C ALA A 264 2.79 -22.58 -2.88
N VAL A 265 2.87 -22.28 -1.61
CA VAL A 265 4.06 -21.66 -0.99
C VAL A 265 5.04 -22.70 -0.48
#